data_abb083193f0fad2660807668a00cc3f0
#
_entry.id   abb083193f0fad2660807668a00cc3f0
#
_cell.length_a   1.000
_cell.length_b   1.000
_cell.length_c   1.000
_cell.angle_alpha   90.00
_cell.angle_beta   90.00
_cell.angle_gamma   90.00
#
_symmetry.space_group_name_H-M   'P 1'
#
loop_
_entity.id
_entity.type
_entity.pdbx_description
1 polymer ?
#
loop_
_entity_poly.entity_id
_entity_poly.type
_entity_poly.pdbx_seq_one_letter_code
_entity_poly.pdbx_strand_id
1 'polypeptide(L)'
;VSPLAPINSYILDDDFTGQAKLMLQKVGNWNFDIFLFDRLTNGNSLVNLTFHLFNTYGLIELFQLDMVKLRRFLVMIQEDYHCQNPYHNAVHAADVTQAMYCYLQEPKLAETLTSCDILLGLLAAATHDLDHPGVNQPFLIKTDHYLAALYKNSSVLENHHWKSAVGLLRESDLLSHLPTEDRLNMEERLGSLILATDISRQNDYLSEFRTHLDKGELCLTNGGHRHFILQMALKCADICNPCRPWKLSKQWSEKVTEEFFHQGDIERKHNLEVTPLCDRQSNSVANIQIGFMAYVVEPLFVEWSRFSDTRLSMTMMSHLSLNKQGWKEGKDKQEASSSRVSEEQRTPATKDSNSKVLPQGSKGS
;
A
#
# COMPACT_ATOMS: atom_id res chain seq x y z
N VAL A 1 -20.39 -16.02 41.36
CA VAL A 1 -19.64 -14.81 41.73
C VAL A 1 -18.79 -14.36 40.54
N SER A 2 -19.26 -13.38 39.77
CA SER A 2 -18.61 -12.92 38.55
C SER A 2 -17.93 -11.53 38.62
N PRO A 3 -17.33 -11.06 39.75
CA PRO A 3 -16.68 -9.76 39.74
C PRO A 3 -15.27 -9.74 39.17
N LEU A 4 -14.61 -10.88 38.97
CA LEU A 4 -13.20 -10.92 38.53
C LEU A 4 -13.02 -10.78 37.02
N ALA A 5 -13.96 -11.26 36.21
CA ALA A 5 -13.85 -11.20 34.75
C ALA A 5 -13.92 -9.75 34.19
N PRO A 6 -14.80 -8.84 34.62
CA PRO A 6 -14.80 -7.45 34.19
C PRO A 6 -13.53 -6.69 34.59
N ILE A 7 -12.99 -6.93 35.78
CA ILE A 7 -11.77 -6.29 36.28
C ILE A 7 -10.56 -6.73 35.46
N ASN A 8 -10.46 -8.03 35.14
CA ASN A 8 -9.38 -8.55 34.29
C ASN A 8 -9.45 -7.99 32.86
N SER A 9 -10.64 -7.80 32.32
CA SER A 9 -10.84 -7.18 31.01
C SER A 9 -10.33 -5.73 30.98
N TYR A 10 -10.63 -4.92 32.02
CA TYR A 10 -10.12 -3.57 32.12
C TYR A 10 -8.60 -3.50 32.26
N ILE A 11 -7.98 -4.39 32.99
CA ILE A 11 -6.53 -4.46 33.14
C ILE A 11 -5.86 -4.81 31.81
N LEU A 12 -6.40 -5.74 31.03
CA LEU A 12 -5.89 -6.11 29.72
C LEU A 12 -6.03 -4.96 28.72
N ASP A 13 -7.16 -4.25 28.70
CA ASP A 13 -7.38 -3.10 27.82
C ASP A 13 -6.40 -1.97 28.16
N ASP A 14 -6.16 -1.69 29.43
CA ASP A 14 -5.18 -0.69 29.87
C ASP A 14 -3.76 -1.08 29.45
N ASP A 15 -3.41 -2.37 29.55
CA ASP A 15 -2.09 -2.89 29.13
C ASP A 15 -1.90 -2.75 27.61
N PHE A 16 -2.88 -3.13 26.81
CA PHE A 16 -2.82 -2.97 25.35
C PHE A 16 -2.76 -1.48 24.96
N THR A 17 -3.51 -0.60 25.60
CA THR A 17 -3.45 0.84 25.37
C THR A 17 -2.07 1.39 25.71
N GLY A 18 -1.47 0.94 26.81
CA GLY A 18 -0.12 1.32 27.21
C GLY A 18 0.92 0.87 26.19
N GLN A 19 0.82 -0.36 25.71
CA GLN A 19 1.70 -0.89 24.66
C GLN A 19 1.58 -0.12 23.34
N ALA A 20 0.35 0.23 22.93
CA ALA A 20 0.12 1.04 21.74
C ALA A 20 0.77 2.43 21.87
N LYS A 21 0.66 3.08 23.03
CA LYS A 21 1.33 4.36 23.29
C LYS A 21 2.84 4.26 23.21
N LEU A 22 3.43 3.17 23.74
CA LEU A 22 4.86 2.93 23.63
C LEU A 22 5.30 2.75 22.18
N MET A 23 4.53 2.05 21.38
CA MET A 23 4.81 1.91 19.95
C MET A 23 4.81 3.27 19.24
N LEU A 24 3.85 4.15 19.55
CA LEU A 24 3.78 5.48 18.93
C LEU A 24 5.01 6.35 19.24
N GLN A 25 5.70 6.11 20.34
CA GLN A 25 6.97 6.80 20.61
C GLN A 25 8.07 6.44 19.60
N LYS A 26 7.92 5.31 18.92
CA LYS A 26 8.86 4.80 17.91
C LYS A 26 8.28 4.82 16.50
N VAL A 27 7.26 5.64 16.27
CA VAL A 27 6.55 5.70 14.98
C VAL A 27 7.44 6.14 13.81
N GLY A 28 8.53 6.82 14.07
CA GLY A 28 9.53 7.19 13.06
C GLY A 28 10.49 6.07 12.67
N ASN A 29 10.43 4.92 13.32
CA ASN A 29 11.29 3.79 13.02
C ASN A 29 10.76 3.03 11.79
N TRP A 30 11.63 2.76 10.83
CA TRP A 30 11.26 2.02 9.62
C TRP A 30 10.80 0.58 9.90
N ASN A 31 11.21 0.02 11.03
CA ASN A 31 10.81 -1.32 11.50
C ASN A 31 9.46 -1.34 12.21
N PHE A 32 8.74 -0.22 12.28
CA PHE A 32 7.45 -0.12 12.95
C PHE A 32 6.50 -1.20 12.43
N ASP A 33 5.99 -2.05 13.34
CA ASP A 33 5.08 -3.15 13.01
C ASP A 33 3.62 -2.66 13.01
N ILE A 34 3.15 -2.26 11.86
CA ILE A 34 1.80 -1.73 11.70
C ILE A 34 0.72 -2.79 12.03
N PHE A 35 0.99 -4.07 11.77
CA PHE A 35 0.04 -5.14 12.07
C PHE A 35 -0.14 -5.35 13.56
N LEU A 36 0.96 -5.33 14.31
CA LEU A 36 0.90 -5.37 15.77
C LEU A 36 0.18 -4.13 16.32
N PHE A 37 0.51 -2.96 15.80
CA PHE A 37 -0.14 -1.71 16.22
C PHE A 37 -1.65 -1.74 15.96
N ASP A 38 -2.08 -2.28 14.82
CA ASP A 38 -3.50 -2.43 14.51
C ASP A 38 -4.21 -3.36 15.52
N ARG A 39 -3.57 -4.46 15.87
CA ARG A 39 -4.12 -5.36 16.90
C ARG A 39 -4.20 -4.68 18.28
N LEU A 40 -3.16 -3.98 18.68
CA LEU A 40 -3.13 -3.28 19.98
C LEU A 40 -4.11 -2.12 20.07
N THR A 41 -4.50 -1.54 18.94
CA THR A 41 -5.51 -0.47 18.86
C THR A 41 -6.90 -1.00 18.52
N ASN A 42 -7.08 -2.30 18.51
CA ASN A 42 -8.35 -2.95 18.21
C ASN A 42 -8.93 -2.53 16.85
N GLY A 43 -8.09 -2.51 15.82
CA GLY A 43 -8.48 -2.15 14.46
C GLY A 43 -8.55 -0.65 14.19
N ASN A 44 -7.97 0.18 15.05
CA ASN A 44 -8.01 1.65 14.92
C ASN A 44 -6.63 2.26 14.63
N SER A 45 -5.77 1.53 13.90
CA SER A 45 -4.41 1.99 13.60
C SER A 45 -4.41 3.31 12.83
N LEU A 46 -5.25 3.45 11.80
CA LEU A 46 -5.28 4.66 10.98
C LEU A 46 -5.68 5.90 11.80
N VAL A 47 -6.74 5.79 12.58
CA VAL A 47 -7.19 6.90 13.45
C VAL A 47 -6.10 7.30 14.43
N ASN A 48 -5.58 6.33 15.18
CA ASN A 48 -4.62 6.60 16.25
C ASN A 48 -3.28 7.13 15.73
N LEU A 49 -2.77 6.52 14.68
CA LEU A 49 -1.50 6.92 14.08
C LEU A 49 -1.59 8.31 13.48
N THR A 50 -2.62 8.59 12.70
CA THR A 50 -2.79 9.89 12.03
C THR A 50 -3.01 11.00 13.05
N PHE A 51 -3.84 10.77 14.06
CA PHE A 51 -4.05 11.73 15.15
C PHE A 51 -2.72 12.04 15.86
N HIS A 52 -1.96 11.01 16.19
CA HIS A 52 -0.65 11.16 16.84
C HIS A 52 0.31 12.02 16.01
N LEU A 53 0.37 11.81 14.69
CA LEU A 53 1.24 12.56 13.80
C LEU A 53 0.79 14.02 13.64
N PHE A 54 -0.50 14.27 13.57
CA PHE A 54 -1.05 15.63 13.56
C PHE A 54 -0.65 16.38 14.83
N ASN A 55 -0.72 15.70 15.96
CA ASN A 55 -0.32 16.28 17.26
C ASN A 55 1.19 16.51 17.33
N THR A 56 1.99 15.55 16.86
CA THR A 56 3.45 15.66 16.83
C THR A 56 3.95 16.87 16.05
N TYR A 57 3.30 17.17 14.91
CA TYR A 57 3.63 18.33 14.08
C TYR A 57 2.94 19.62 14.53
N GLY A 58 2.12 19.59 15.58
CA GLY A 58 1.39 20.77 16.03
C GLY A 58 0.34 21.29 15.04
N LEU A 59 -0.13 20.43 14.14
CA LEU A 59 -1.08 20.83 13.08
C LEU A 59 -2.44 21.23 13.61
N ILE A 60 -2.85 20.65 14.73
CA ILE A 60 -4.14 20.95 15.36
C ILE A 60 -4.17 22.44 15.77
N GLU A 61 -3.12 22.92 16.41
CA GLU A 61 -3.01 24.33 16.82
C GLU A 61 -2.77 25.26 15.63
N LEU A 62 -1.85 24.89 14.73
CA LEU A 62 -1.47 25.72 13.58
C LEU A 62 -2.64 26.01 12.65
N PHE A 63 -3.48 25.03 12.39
CA PHE A 63 -4.65 25.15 11.51
C PHE A 63 -5.94 25.32 12.27
N GLN A 64 -5.88 25.51 13.60
CA GLN A 64 -7.04 25.70 14.46
C GLN A 64 -8.11 24.63 14.23
N LEU A 65 -7.68 23.37 14.16
CA LEU A 65 -8.57 22.24 13.96
C LEU A 65 -9.34 21.94 15.24
N ASP A 66 -10.64 21.76 15.12
CA ASP A 66 -11.46 21.29 16.23
C ASP A 66 -11.19 19.81 16.48
N MET A 67 -10.81 19.43 17.70
CA MET A 67 -10.44 18.06 18.02
C MET A 67 -11.58 17.06 17.85
N VAL A 68 -12.82 17.49 18.10
CA VAL A 68 -14.00 16.64 17.91
C VAL A 68 -14.22 16.39 16.42
N LYS A 69 -14.12 17.44 15.59
CA LYS A 69 -14.23 17.32 14.13
C LYS A 69 -13.09 16.49 13.54
N LEU A 70 -11.87 16.67 14.04
CA LEU A 70 -10.72 15.89 13.60
C LEU A 70 -10.91 14.41 13.89
N ARG A 71 -11.28 14.06 15.11
CA ARG A 71 -11.51 12.67 15.48
C ARG A 71 -12.64 12.05 14.67
N ARG A 72 -13.72 12.79 14.48
CA ARG A 72 -14.84 12.35 13.64
C ARG A 72 -14.39 12.11 12.20
N PHE A 73 -13.62 13.05 11.64
CA PHE A 73 -13.07 12.90 10.29
C PHE A 73 -12.20 11.64 10.17
N LEU A 74 -11.29 11.42 11.13
CA LEU A 74 -10.39 10.26 11.11
C LEU A 74 -11.17 8.94 11.22
N VAL A 75 -12.21 8.89 12.04
CA VAL A 75 -13.09 7.72 12.10
C VAL A 75 -13.82 7.52 10.77
N MET A 76 -14.33 8.58 10.17
CA MET A 76 -15.03 8.52 8.90
C MET A 76 -14.12 7.99 7.77
N ILE A 77 -12.87 8.45 7.68
CA ILE A 77 -11.96 7.93 6.66
C ILE A 77 -11.60 6.47 6.92
N GLN A 78 -11.37 6.08 8.17
CA GLN A 78 -11.07 4.69 8.50
C GLN A 78 -12.22 3.75 8.13
N GLU A 79 -13.46 4.15 8.40
CA GLU A 79 -14.65 3.38 8.06
C GLU A 79 -14.93 3.32 6.56
N ASP A 80 -14.44 4.30 5.78
CA ASP A 80 -14.61 4.33 4.33
C ASP A 80 -13.73 3.32 3.59
N TYR A 81 -12.66 2.82 4.23
CA TYR A 81 -11.90 1.69 3.72
C TYR A 81 -12.65 0.39 3.94
N HIS A 82 -12.60 -0.51 2.95
CA HIS A 82 -13.26 -1.80 3.03
C HIS A 82 -12.41 -2.81 3.80
N CYS A 83 -12.88 -3.25 4.96
CA CYS A 83 -12.15 -4.20 5.82
C CYS A 83 -12.06 -5.61 5.22
N GLN A 84 -12.93 -5.96 4.27
CA GLN A 84 -12.88 -7.24 3.57
C GLN A 84 -11.79 -7.31 2.50
N ASN A 85 -11.25 -6.18 2.04
CA ASN A 85 -10.10 -6.19 1.15
C ASN A 85 -8.87 -6.72 1.89
N PRO A 86 -8.18 -7.74 1.35
CA PRO A 86 -6.96 -8.24 2.00
C PRO A 86 -5.85 -7.21 2.08
N TYR A 87 -5.75 -6.31 1.09
CA TYR A 87 -4.67 -5.34 0.97
C TYR A 87 -5.15 -3.90 1.03
N HIS A 88 -6.05 -3.46 0.16
CA HIS A 88 -6.51 -2.07 0.06
C HIS A 88 -7.53 -1.72 1.14
N ASN A 89 -7.06 -1.70 2.38
CA ASN A 89 -7.83 -1.43 3.58
C ASN A 89 -7.19 -0.34 4.44
N ALA A 90 -7.77 -0.05 5.59
CA ALA A 90 -7.29 1.01 6.49
C ALA A 90 -5.88 0.74 7.04
N VAL A 91 -5.46 -0.52 7.17
CA VAL A 91 -4.11 -0.85 7.66
C VAL A 91 -3.06 -0.47 6.63
N HIS A 92 -3.33 -0.70 5.34
CA HIS A 92 -2.46 -0.22 4.26
C HIS A 92 -2.35 1.31 4.31
N ALA A 93 -3.46 2.02 4.46
CA ALA A 93 -3.45 3.48 4.59
C ALA A 93 -2.63 3.95 5.79
N ALA A 94 -2.74 3.26 6.93
CA ALA A 94 -1.93 3.53 8.11
C ALA A 94 -0.43 3.29 7.85
N ASP A 95 -0.10 2.23 7.14
CA ASP A 95 1.29 1.92 6.75
C ASP A 95 1.89 2.99 5.84
N VAL A 96 1.13 3.44 4.84
CA VAL A 96 1.54 4.52 3.94
C VAL A 96 1.71 5.84 4.71
N THR A 97 0.83 6.11 5.67
CA THR A 97 0.93 7.29 6.52
C THR A 97 2.18 7.26 7.40
N GLN A 98 2.50 6.09 7.97
CA GLN A 98 3.71 5.90 8.76
C GLN A 98 4.98 6.03 7.88
N ALA A 99 4.98 5.46 6.68
CA ALA A 99 6.08 5.61 5.73
C ALA A 99 6.26 7.08 5.34
N MET A 100 5.17 7.78 5.06
CA MET A 100 5.21 9.21 4.72
C MET A 100 5.83 10.01 5.85
N TYR A 101 5.49 9.73 7.10
CA TYR A 101 6.14 10.35 8.26
C TYR A 101 7.64 10.15 8.26
N CYS A 102 8.11 8.92 7.98
CA CYS A 102 9.55 8.65 7.88
C CYS A 102 10.24 9.52 6.82
N TYR A 103 9.59 9.70 5.67
CA TYR A 103 10.13 10.55 4.60
C TYR A 103 10.10 12.04 4.96
N LEU A 104 9.05 12.50 5.63
CA LEU A 104 8.93 13.88 6.06
C LEU A 104 10.00 14.26 7.11
N GLN A 105 10.54 13.28 7.83
CA GLN A 105 11.64 13.48 8.76
C GLN A 105 13.02 13.52 8.10
N GLU A 106 13.12 13.17 6.82
CA GLU A 106 14.38 13.26 6.09
C GLU A 106 14.88 14.70 6.00
N PRO A 107 16.19 14.95 6.16
CA PRO A 107 16.71 16.32 6.30
C PRO A 107 16.25 17.30 5.21
N LYS A 108 16.29 16.89 3.94
CA LYS A 108 15.90 17.76 2.83
C LYS A 108 14.45 18.19 2.89
N LEU A 109 13.56 17.32 3.41
CA LEU A 109 12.14 17.62 3.55
C LEU A 109 11.86 18.36 4.86
N ALA A 110 12.43 17.89 5.97
CA ALA A 110 12.21 18.49 7.28
C ALA A 110 12.63 19.96 7.34
N GLU A 111 13.69 20.32 6.62
CA GLU A 111 14.23 21.70 6.59
C GLU A 111 13.46 22.63 5.68
N THR A 112 12.70 22.12 4.72
CA THR A 112 12.13 22.93 3.62
C THR A 112 10.60 22.90 3.53
N LEU A 113 9.94 21.83 3.95
CA LEU A 113 8.49 21.74 3.85
C LEU A 113 7.79 22.68 4.82
N THR A 114 6.72 23.30 4.34
CA THR A 114 5.84 24.11 5.17
C THR A 114 4.89 23.21 5.98
N SER A 115 4.27 23.77 7.01
CA SER A 115 3.25 23.06 7.79
C SER A 115 2.08 22.60 6.93
N CYS A 116 1.70 23.40 5.93
CA CYS A 116 0.65 23.02 4.96
C CYS A 116 1.08 21.84 4.10
N ASP A 117 2.33 21.80 3.64
CA ASP A 117 2.89 20.66 2.91
C ASP A 117 2.82 19.39 3.73
N ILE A 118 3.18 19.45 5.01
CA ILE A 118 3.15 18.34 5.94
C ILE A 118 1.71 17.84 6.16
N LEU A 119 0.78 18.78 6.40
CA LEU A 119 -0.64 18.44 6.56
C LEU A 119 -1.17 17.70 5.34
N LEU A 120 -0.92 18.22 4.14
CA LEU A 120 -1.40 17.62 2.90
C LEU A 120 -0.73 16.28 2.61
N GLY A 121 0.56 16.14 2.91
CA GLY A 121 1.27 14.88 2.74
C GLY A 121 0.70 13.76 3.62
N LEU A 122 0.46 14.05 4.89
CA LEU A 122 -0.15 13.09 5.82
C LEU A 122 -1.60 12.78 5.46
N LEU A 123 -2.35 13.83 5.11
CA LEU A 123 -3.76 13.68 4.72
C LEU A 123 -3.89 12.85 3.45
N ALA A 124 -3.04 13.10 2.44
CA ALA A 124 -3.02 12.33 1.20
C ALA A 124 -2.70 10.86 1.46
N ALA A 125 -1.70 10.58 2.30
CA ALA A 125 -1.35 9.22 2.67
C ALA A 125 -2.52 8.48 3.34
N ALA A 126 -3.20 9.14 4.28
CA ALA A 126 -4.31 8.55 5.02
C ALA A 126 -5.55 8.31 4.14
N THR A 127 -5.74 9.08 3.07
CA THR A 127 -6.97 9.05 2.25
C THR A 127 -6.76 8.51 0.83
N HIS A 128 -5.53 8.16 0.45
CA HIS A 128 -5.18 7.91 -0.95
C HIS A 128 -5.88 6.72 -1.60
N ASP A 129 -6.44 5.79 -0.85
CA ASP A 129 -7.16 4.61 -1.34
C ASP A 129 -8.59 4.50 -0.80
N LEU A 130 -9.18 5.62 -0.34
CA LEU A 130 -10.54 5.63 0.20
C LEU A 130 -11.53 4.94 -0.72
N ASP A 131 -12.40 4.12 -0.12
CA ASP A 131 -13.46 3.38 -0.79
C ASP A 131 -12.95 2.55 -1.98
N HIS A 132 -11.76 1.96 -1.83
CA HIS A 132 -11.19 1.06 -2.84
C HIS A 132 -12.05 -0.20 -2.93
N PRO A 133 -12.50 -0.57 -4.14
CA PRO A 133 -13.41 -1.72 -4.31
C PRO A 133 -12.74 -3.09 -4.24
N GLY A 134 -11.42 -3.17 -4.12
CA GLY A 134 -10.67 -4.43 -4.11
C GLY A 134 -10.39 -5.01 -5.50
N VAL A 135 -10.70 -4.26 -6.54
CA VAL A 135 -10.44 -4.61 -7.94
C VAL A 135 -9.75 -3.44 -8.63
N ASN A 136 -8.98 -3.72 -9.67
CA ASN A 136 -8.19 -2.70 -10.36
C ASN A 136 -8.97 -1.97 -11.46
N GLN A 137 -8.35 -0.93 -12.04
CA GLN A 137 -8.97 -0.13 -13.09
C GLN A 137 -9.36 -0.95 -14.33
N PRO A 138 -8.52 -1.84 -14.89
CA PRO A 138 -8.95 -2.66 -16.02
C PRO A 138 -10.22 -3.47 -15.76
N PHE A 139 -10.40 -3.97 -14.55
CA PHE A 139 -11.64 -4.66 -14.17
C PHE A 139 -12.85 -3.72 -14.22
N LEU A 140 -12.72 -2.51 -13.69
CA LEU A 140 -13.80 -1.52 -13.70
C LEU A 140 -14.18 -1.12 -15.13
N ILE A 141 -13.21 -1.01 -16.01
CA ILE A 141 -13.42 -0.67 -17.42
C ILE A 141 -14.15 -1.79 -18.15
N LYS A 142 -13.67 -3.03 -18.04
CA LYS A 142 -14.27 -4.16 -18.78
C LYS A 142 -15.62 -4.59 -18.25
N THR A 143 -15.99 -4.24 -17.01
CA THR A 143 -17.30 -4.50 -16.44
C THR A 143 -18.26 -3.32 -16.58
N ASP A 144 -17.86 -2.27 -17.29
CA ASP A 144 -18.66 -1.04 -17.47
C ASP A 144 -19.13 -0.44 -16.13
N HIS A 145 -18.26 -0.45 -15.14
CA HIS A 145 -18.55 0.11 -13.82
C HIS A 145 -18.83 1.62 -13.95
N TYR A 146 -19.80 2.15 -13.17
CA TYR A 146 -20.17 3.55 -13.24
C TYR A 146 -19.00 4.52 -13.01
N LEU A 147 -18.03 4.14 -12.17
CA LEU A 147 -16.83 4.96 -11.93
C LEU A 147 -15.97 5.11 -13.19
N ALA A 148 -15.86 4.04 -14.00
CA ALA A 148 -15.13 4.09 -15.26
C ALA A 148 -15.78 5.09 -16.25
N ALA A 149 -17.10 5.09 -16.34
CA ALA A 149 -17.83 6.06 -17.14
C ALA A 149 -17.69 7.49 -16.61
N LEU A 150 -17.80 7.65 -15.29
CA LEU A 150 -17.72 8.97 -14.63
C LEU A 150 -16.38 9.65 -14.89
N TYR A 151 -15.28 8.91 -14.81
CA TYR A 151 -13.93 9.44 -14.98
C TYR A 151 -13.31 9.13 -16.35
N LYS A 152 -14.12 8.69 -17.30
CA LYS A 152 -13.71 8.46 -18.71
C LYS A 152 -12.49 7.56 -18.83
N ASN A 153 -12.44 6.51 -18.05
CA ASN A 153 -11.37 5.50 -18.02
C ASN A 153 -9.96 6.04 -17.69
N SER A 154 -9.88 7.24 -17.12
CA SER A 154 -8.60 7.90 -16.79
C SER A 154 -8.43 8.06 -15.29
N SER A 155 -7.39 7.43 -14.71
CA SER A 155 -7.14 7.42 -13.26
C SER A 155 -8.42 7.25 -12.45
N VAL A 156 -9.19 6.22 -12.79
CA VAL A 156 -10.57 6.01 -12.29
C VAL A 156 -10.58 5.90 -10.77
N LEU A 157 -9.74 5.01 -10.23
CA LEU A 157 -9.66 4.79 -8.78
C LEU A 157 -9.14 6.02 -8.06
N GLU A 158 -8.06 6.62 -8.54
CA GLU A 158 -7.43 7.75 -7.88
C GLU A 158 -8.34 8.99 -7.87
N ASN A 159 -9.06 9.25 -8.94
CA ASN A 159 -10.10 10.29 -8.95
C ASN A 159 -11.19 10.01 -7.93
N HIS A 160 -11.63 8.76 -7.83
CA HIS A 160 -12.62 8.35 -6.84
C HIS A 160 -12.12 8.54 -5.41
N HIS A 161 -10.88 8.14 -5.12
CA HIS A 161 -10.26 8.33 -3.80
C HIS A 161 -10.19 9.80 -3.42
N TRP A 162 -9.77 10.64 -4.36
CA TRP A 162 -9.71 12.09 -4.15
C TRP A 162 -11.08 12.69 -3.85
N LYS A 163 -12.09 12.39 -4.68
CA LYS A 163 -13.44 12.93 -4.48
C LYS A 163 -14.06 12.42 -3.18
N SER A 164 -13.78 11.18 -2.80
CA SER A 164 -14.20 10.63 -1.51
C SER A 164 -13.55 11.39 -0.34
N ALA A 165 -12.27 11.68 -0.44
CA ALA A 165 -11.53 12.46 0.59
C ALA A 165 -12.11 13.87 0.74
N VAL A 166 -12.34 14.57 -0.35
CA VAL A 166 -12.94 15.92 -0.33
C VAL A 166 -14.34 15.87 0.26
N GLY A 167 -15.14 14.86 -0.10
CA GLY A 167 -16.48 14.67 0.46
C GLY A 167 -16.48 14.52 1.97
N LEU A 168 -15.56 13.73 2.51
CA LEU A 168 -15.44 13.53 3.96
C LEU A 168 -14.87 14.77 4.68
N LEU A 169 -13.96 15.50 4.07
CA LEU A 169 -13.49 16.77 4.59
C LEU A 169 -14.63 17.76 4.78
N ARG A 170 -15.51 17.86 3.79
CA ARG A 170 -16.68 18.76 3.84
C ARG A 170 -17.74 18.27 4.80
N GLU A 171 -18.03 16.98 4.84
CA GLU A 171 -19.01 16.39 5.73
C GLU A 171 -18.62 16.55 7.20
N SER A 172 -17.33 16.45 7.51
CA SER A 172 -16.81 16.61 8.87
C SER A 172 -16.66 18.06 9.30
N ASP A 173 -16.75 19.02 8.38
CA ASP A 173 -16.48 20.44 8.60
C ASP A 173 -15.06 20.72 9.12
N LEU A 174 -14.12 19.80 8.93
CA LEU A 174 -12.77 19.92 9.49
C LEU A 174 -12.06 21.22 9.06
N LEU A 175 -12.19 21.61 7.79
CA LEU A 175 -11.54 22.77 7.22
C LEU A 175 -12.50 23.93 6.92
N SER A 176 -13.76 23.84 7.38
CA SER A 176 -14.81 24.83 7.04
C SER A 176 -14.55 26.24 7.56
N HIS A 177 -13.76 26.37 8.63
CA HIS A 177 -13.37 27.67 9.21
C HIS A 177 -12.28 28.39 8.44
N LEU A 178 -11.58 27.71 7.51
CA LEU A 178 -10.56 28.31 6.68
C LEU A 178 -11.20 29.19 5.57
N PRO A 179 -10.49 30.21 5.08
CA PRO A 179 -10.95 30.96 3.91
C PRO A 179 -11.24 30.02 2.74
N THR A 180 -12.31 30.30 2.00
CA THR A 180 -12.75 29.44 0.88
C THR A 180 -11.63 29.20 -0.15
N GLU A 181 -10.87 30.24 -0.49
CA GLU A 181 -9.76 30.12 -1.44
C GLU A 181 -8.68 29.15 -0.94
N ASP A 182 -8.30 29.26 0.33
CA ASP A 182 -7.31 28.37 0.95
C ASP A 182 -7.79 26.92 0.96
N ARG A 183 -9.05 26.73 1.35
CA ARG A 183 -9.65 25.39 1.39
C ARG A 183 -9.70 24.76 -0.01
N LEU A 184 -10.14 25.48 -1.01
CA LEU A 184 -10.19 24.97 -2.39
C LEU A 184 -8.81 24.64 -2.93
N ASN A 185 -7.81 25.47 -2.61
CA ASN A 185 -6.42 25.20 -3.00
C ASN A 185 -5.88 23.94 -2.32
N MET A 186 -6.18 23.73 -1.04
CA MET A 186 -5.78 22.52 -0.32
C MET A 186 -6.44 21.27 -0.91
N GLU A 187 -7.73 21.34 -1.23
CA GLU A 187 -8.46 20.24 -1.84
C GLU A 187 -7.89 19.87 -3.22
N GLU A 188 -7.52 20.85 -4.02
CA GLU A 188 -6.90 20.65 -5.34
C GLU A 188 -5.50 20.03 -5.21
N ARG A 189 -4.69 20.53 -4.29
CA ARG A 189 -3.36 19.96 -4.02
C ARG A 189 -3.45 18.53 -3.48
N LEU A 190 -4.42 18.26 -2.64
CA LEU A 190 -4.70 16.91 -2.15
C LEU A 190 -4.99 15.97 -3.33
N GLY A 191 -5.82 16.41 -4.27
CA GLY A 191 -6.12 15.65 -5.48
C GLY A 191 -4.89 15.37 -6.32
N SER A 192 -4.05 16.37 -6.51
CA SER A 192 -2.79 16.23 -7.25
C SER A 192 -1.86 15.20 -6.61
N LEU A 193 -1.80 15.15 -5.28
CA LEU A 193 -1.03 14.13 -4.55
C LEU A 193 -1.62 12.73 -4.75
N ILE A 194 -2.92 12.58 -4.61
CA ILE A 194 -3.59 11.27 -4.75
C ILE A 194 -3.50 10.77 -6.19
N LEU A 195 -3.69 11.63 -7.18
CA LEU A 195 -3.55 11.27 -8.60
C LEU A 195 -2.14 10.77 -8.94
N ALA A 196 -1.12 11.24 -8.22
CA ALA A 196 0.25 10.77 -8.42
C ALA A 196 0.44 9.29 -8.01
N THR A 197 -0.47 8.71 -7.23
CA THR A 197 -0.39 7.29 -6.84
C THR A 197 -0.88 6.33 -7.93
N ASP A 198 -1.40 6.83 -9.05
CA ASP A 198 -1.76 5.99 -10.19
C ASP A 198 -0.50 5.36 -10.80
N ILE A 199 -0.37 4.06 -10.61
CA ILE A 199 0.81 3.31 -11.04
C ILE A 199 0.98 3.33 -12.57
N SER A 200 -0.10 3.46 -13.33
CA SER A 200 -0.05 3.54 -14.79
C SER A 200 0.68 4.80 -15.29
N ARG A 201 0.80 5.80 -14.46
CA ARG A 201 1.50 7.06 -14.76
C ARG A 201 2.90 7.14 -14.15
N GLN A 202 3.36 6.09 -13.50
CA GLN A 202 4.64 6.14 -12.79
C GLN A 202 5.81 6.49 -13.70
N ASN A 203 5.84 6.00 -14.92
CA ASN A 203 6.94 6.29 -15.84
C ASN A 203 7.04 7.79 -16.15
N ASP A 204 5.93 8.51 -16.25
CA ASP A 204 5.90 9.95 -16.45
C ASP A 204 6.53 10.70 -15.27
N TYR A 205 6.11 10.37 -14.05
CA TYR A 205 6.67 10.97 -12.83
C TYR A 205 8.15 10.64 -12.66
N LEU A 206 8.52 9.40 -12.90
CA LEU A 206 9.90 8.93 -12.75
C LEU A 206 10.83 9.61 -13.77
N SER A 207 10.38 9.75 -15.01
CA SER A 207 11.09 10.48 -16.06
C SER A 207 11.33 11.93 -15.69
N GLU A 208 10.31 12.62 -15.19
CA GLU A 208 10.41 13.98 -14.70
C GLU A 208 11.40 14.09 -13.52
N PHE A 209 11.33 13.16 -12.59
CA PHE A 209 12.23 13.11 -11.44
C PHE A 209 13.69 12.95 -11.86
N ARG A 210 13.96 12.02 -12.77
CA ARG A 210 15.31 11.79 -13.34
C ARG A 210 15.84 13.07 -14.02
N THR A 211 14.99 13.73 -14.80
CA THR A 211 15.36 14.96 -15.49
C THR A 211 15.75 16.05 -14.50
N HIS A 212 14.97 16.27 -13.47
CA HIS A 212 15.28 17.23 -12.43
C HIS A 212 16.57 16.90 -11.68
N LEU A 213 16.78 15.62 -11.35
CA LEU A 213 18.00 15.19 -10.65
C LEU A 213 19.24 15.32 -11.53
N ASP A 214 19.14 14.95 -12.80
CA ASP A 214 20.27 15.02 -13.75
C ASP A 214 20.70 16.46 -13.99
N LYS A 215 19.76 17.41 -14.03
CA LYS A 215 20.02 18.82 -14.25
C LYS A 215 20.29 19.61 -12.96
N GLY A 216 20.11 19.01 -11.81
CA GLY A 216 20.27 19.68 -10.52
C GLY A 216 19.27 20.81 -10.31
N GLU A 217 18.08 20.74 -10.89
CA GLU A 217 17.07 21.80 -10.91
C GLU A 217 16.13 21.83 -9.71
N LEU A 218 16.12 20.78 -8.85
CA LEU A 218 15.22 20.73 -7.71
C LEU A 218 15.62 21.76 -6.65
N CYS A 219 14.83 22.83 -6.57
CA CYS A 219 15.00 23.88 -5.59
C CYS A 219 13.79 23.84 -4.63
N LEU A 220 14.00 23.37 -3.41
CA LEU A 220 12.93 23.18 -2.43
C LEU A 220 12.44 24.49 -1.79
N THR A 221 13.02 25.63 -2.14
CA THR A 221 12.42 26.93 -1.86
C THR A 221 11.28 27.27 -2.82
N ASN A 222 11.19 26.56 -3.95
CA ASN A 222 10.11 26.67 -4.91
C ASN A 222 8.94 25.76 -4.50
N GLY A 223 7.75 26.33 -4.33
CA GLY A 223 6.56 25.56 -3.91
C GLY A 223 6.15 24.46 -4.87
N GLY A 224 6.33 24.68 -6.19
CA GLY A 224 6.06 23.66 -7.20
C GLY A 224 7.01 22.47 -7.09
N HIS A 225 8.28 22.70 -6.80
CA HIS A 225 9.25 21.64 -6.58
C HIS A 225 8.98 20.90 -5.27
N ARG A 226 8.60 21.59 -4.19
CA ARG A 226 8.19 20.93 -2.93
C ARG A 226 6.99 20.01 -3.17
N HIS A 227 5.99 20.48 -3.92
CA HIS A 227 4.81 19.68 -4.23
C HIS A 227 5.18 18.43 -5.02
N PHE A 228 6.04 18.56 -6.03
CA PHE A 228 6.53 17.44 -6.82
C PHE A 228 7.25 16.41 -5.94
N ILE A 229 8.10 16.85 -5.02
CA ILE A 229 8.79 15.95 -4.09
C ILE A 229 7.80 15.27 -3.14
N LEU A 230 6.75 15.95 -2.69
CA LEU A 230 5.67 15.31 -1.93
C LEU A 230 4.96 14.22 -2.73
N GLN A 231 4.70 14.47 -4.01
CA GLN A 231 4.14 13.44 -4.91
C GLN A 231 5.06 12.22 -5.00
N MET A 232 6.36 12.45 -5.17
CA MET A 232 7.34 11.35 -5.24
C MET A 232 7.47 10.61 -3.90
N ALA A 233 7.43 11.32 -2.78
CA ALA A 233 7.42 10.73 -1.44
C ALA A 233 6.19 9.83 -1.25
N LEU A 234 5.02 10.31 -1.63
CA LEU A 234 3.78 9.54 -1.53
C LEU A 234 3.81 8.30 -2.42
N LYS A 235 4.33 8.40 -3.64
CA LYS A 235 4.55 7.25 -4.52
C LYS A 235 5.46 6.22 -3.86
N CYS A 236 6.55 6.67 -3.27
CA CYS A 236 7.46 5.78 -2.52
C CYS A 236 6.77 5.14 -1.31
N ALA A 237 5.97 5.90 -0.57
CA ALA A 237 5.24 5.38 0.58
C ALA A 237 4.21 4.31 0.16
N ASP A 238 3.53 4.52 -0.95
CA ASP A 238 2.49 3.62 -1.45
C ASP A 238 3.02 2.25 -1.87
N ILE A 239 4.23 2.20 -2.41
CA ILE A 239 4.83 0.95 -2.90
C ILE A 239 6.05 0.49 -2.09
N CYS A 240 6.19 0.94 -0.85
CA CYS A 240 7.35 0.67 -0.02
C CYS A 240 7.38 -0.74 0.61
N ASN A 241 6.33 -1.54 0.46
CA ASN A 241 6.25 -2.86 1.09
C ASN A 241 7.50 -3.72 0.86
N PRO A 242 8.04 -3.80 -0.38
CA PRO A 242 9.25 -4.58 -0.63
C PRO A 242 10.52 -4.03 0.04
N CYS A 243 10.47 -2.79 0.52
CA CYS A 243 11.58 -2.13 1.22
C CYS A 243 11.49 -2.22 2.75
N ARG A 244 10.43 -2.84 3.26
CA ARG A 244 10.26 -3.13 4.70
C ARG A 244 11.09 -4.36 5.08
N PRO A 245 11.33 -4.58 6.40
CA PRO A 245 11.90 -5.84 6.86
C PRO A 245 11.11 -7.05 6.35
N TRP A 246 11.79 -8.16 6.11
CA TRP A 246 11.21 -9.36 5.50
C TRP A 246 9.87 -9.79 6.11
N LYS A 247 9.78 -9.82 7.42
CA LYS A 247 8.55 -10.24 8.12
C LYS A 247 7.33 -9.41 7.69
N LEU A 248 7.50 -8.10 7.59
CA LEU A 248 6.42 -7.19 7.16
C LEU A 248 6.19 -7.29 5.64
N SER A 249 7.26 -7.28 4.87
CA SER A 249 7.21 -7.37 3.41
C SER A 249 6.50 -8.64 2.95
N LYS A 250 6.80 -9.78 3.56
CA LYS A 250 6.15 -11.05 3.25
C LYS A 250 4.65 -11.01 3.51
N GLN A 251 4.23 -10.46 4.65
CA GLN A 251 2.82 -10.33 4.99
C GLN A 251 2.08 -9.46 3.96
N TRP A 252 2.66 -8.32 3.57
CA TRP A 252 2.09 -7.45 2.54
C TRP A 252 1.98 -8.15 1.19
N SER A 253 3.02 -8.88 0.81
CA SER A 253 3.05 -9.62 -0.46
C SER A 253 1.96 -10.67 -0.55
N GLU A 254 1.73 -11.41 0.52
CA GLU A 254 0.66 -12.40 0.60
C GLU A 254 -0.72 -11.74 0.50
N LYS A 255 -0.91 -10.60 1.15
CA LYS A 255 -2.18 -9.86 1.15
C LYS A 255 -2.51 -9.27 -0.23
N VAL A 256 -1.56 -8.64 -0.88
CA VAL A 256 -1.80 -8.07 -2.21
C VAL A 256 -2.07 -9.17 -3.24
N THR A 257 -1.37 -10.29 -3.14
CA THR A 257 -1.56 -11.44 -4.02
C THR A 257 -2.94 -12.08 -3.82
N GLU A 258 -3.38 -12.23 -2.58
CA GLU A 258 -4.72 -12.73 -2.26
C GLU A 258 -5.81 -11.85 -2.91
N GLU A 259 -5.66 -10.53 -2.81
CA GLU A 259 -6.61 -9.59 -3.42
C GLU A 259 -6.61 -9.71 -4.95
N PHE A 260 -5.44 -9.79 -5.58
CA PHE A 260 -5.33 -9.99 -7.03
C PHE A 260 -5.96 -11.30 -7.47
N PHE A 261 -5.66 -12.40 -6.79
CA PHE A 261 -6.19 -13.71 -7.15
C PHE A 261 -7.69 -13.80 -6.93
N HIS A 262 -8.23 -13.11 -5.94
CA HIS A 262 -9.68 -13.00 -5.75
C HIS A 262 -10.35 -12.31 -6.95
N GLN A 263 -9.75 -11.25 -7.45
CA GLN A 263 -10.22 -10.59 -8.69
C GLN A 263 -10.20 -11.57 -9.87
N GLY A 264 -9.10 -12.30 -10.06
CA GLY A 264 -8.97 -13.29 -11.13
C GLY A 264 -10.02 -14.39 -11.04
N ASP A 265 -10.35 -14.84 -9.85
CA ASP A 265 -11.40 -15.83 -9.61
C ASP A 265 -12.78 -15.31 -10.04
N ILE A 266 -13.08 -14.03 -9.72
CA ILE A 266 -14.31 -13.36 -10.15
C ILE A 266 -14.36 -13.25 -11.68
N GLU A 267 -13.26 -12.84 -12.30
CA GLU A 267 -13.14 -12.73 -13.75
C GLU A 267 -13.43 -14.08 -14.43
N ARG A 268 -12.82 -15.15 -13.91
CA ARG A 268 -13.02 -16.51 -14.44
C ARG A 268 -14.46 -17.00 -14.27
N LYS A 269 -15.04 -16.77 -13.11
CA LYS A 269 -16.42 -17.18 -12.79
C LYS A 269 -17.44 -16.51 -13.72
N HIS A 270 -17.19 -15.28 -14.16
CA HIS A 270 -18.08 -14.51 -15.02
C HIS A 270 -17.68 -14.54 -16.51
N ASN A 271 -16.78 -15.47 -16.89
CA ASN A 271 -16.29 -15.63 -18.25
C ASN A 271 -15.67 -14.36 -18.84
N LEU A 272 -15.07 -13.55 -17.99
CA LEU A 272 -14.27 -12.40 -18.39
C LEU A 272 -12.84 -12.86 -18.69
N GLU A 273 -12.13 -12.11 -19.53
CA GLU A 273 -10.71 -12.32 -19.72
C GLU A 273 -9.99 -12.12 -18.37
N VAL A 274 -9.22 -13.14 -17.94
CA VAL A 274 -8.50 -13.08 -16.68
C VAL A 274 -7.29 -12.17 -16.83
N THR A 275 -7.22 -11.12 -16.01
CA THR A 275 -6.05 -10.24 -15.95
C THR A 275 -4.81 -11.08 -15.62
N PRO A 276 -3.73 -11.04 -16.42
CA PRO A 276 -2.59 -11.94 -16.23
C PRO A 276 -2.02 -11.94 -14.81
N LEU A 277 -1.91 -10.77 -14.18
CA LEU A 277 -1.40 -10.63 -12.82
C LEU A 277 -2.33 -11.23 -11.77
N CYS A 278 -3.61 -11.38 -12.09
CA CYS A 278 -4.65 -11.89 -11.20
C CYS A 278 -4.90 -13.40 -11.34
N ASP A 279 -4.22 -14.06 -12.27
CA ASP A 279 -4.41 -15.47 -12.55
C ASP A 279 -3.57 -16.34 -11.61
N ARG A 280 -4.22 -16.96 -10.62
CA ARG A 280 -3.55 -17.87 -9.66
C ARG A 280 -2.98 -19.13 -10.29
N GLN A 281 -3.44 -19.50 -11.50
CA GLN A 281 -2.97 -20.69 -12.20
C GLN A 281 -1.62 -20.44 -12.89
N SER A 282 -1.31 -19.20 -13.24
CA SER A 282 -0.09 -18.84 -13.97
C SER A 282 0.91 -18.04 -13.13
N ASN A 283 0.55 -17.62 -11.93
CA ASN A 283 1.40 -16.79 -11.07
C ASN A 283 1.55 -17.37 -9.66
N SER A 284 2.68 -17.09 -9.04
CA SER A 284 2.93 -17.30 -7.62
C SER A 284 3.18 -15.95 -6.94
N VAL A 285 3.08 -15.92 -5.60
CA VAL A 285 3.45 -14.74 -4.81
C VAL A 285 4.88 -14.30 -5.16
N ALA A 286 5.82 -15.25 -5.22
CA ALA A 286 7.22 -14.98 -5.54
C ALA A 286 7.40 -14.32 -6.92
N ASN A 287 6.76 -14.86 -7.95
CA ASN A 287 6.84 -14.32 -9.30
C ASN A 287 6.31 -12.89 -9.39
N ILE A 288 5.16 -12.65 -8.78
CA ILE A 288 4.54 -11.31 -8.74
C ILE A 288 5.48 -10.31 -8.07
N GLN A 289 6.04 -10.69 -6.91
CA GLN A 289 6.91 -9.82 -6.15
C GLN A 289 8.25 -9.56 -6.83
N ILE A 290 8.88 -10.57 -7.37
CA ILE A 290 10.16 -10.41 -8.09
C ILE A 290 10.00 -9.43 -9.24
N GLY A 291 8.96 -9.58 -10.05
CA GLY A 291 8.67 -8.68 -11.16
C GLY A 291 8.35 -7.25 -10.70
N PHE A 292 7.52 -7.11 -9.68
CA PHE A 292 7.17 -5.81 -9.11
C PHE A 292 8.39 -5.07 -8.57
N MET A 293 9.23 -5.75 -7.80
CA MET A 293 10.46 -5.18 -7.26
C MET A 293 11.42 -4.73 -8.35
N ALA A 294 11.62 -5.55 -9.39
CA ALA A 294 12.57 -5.25 -10.44
C ALA A 294 12.14 -4.10 -11.36
N TYR A 295 10.85 -4.06 -11.71
CA TYR A 295 10.37 -3.15 -12.76
C TYR A 295 9.66 -1.90 -12.24
N VAL A 296 9.15 -1.94 -11.02
CA VAL A 296 8.35 -0.83 -10.46
C VAL A 296 9.04 -0.19 -9.24
N VAL A 297 9.42 -0.99 -8.26
CA VAL A 297 9.93 -0.49 -6.97
C VAL A 297 11.37 -0.01 -7.08
N GLU A 298 12.27 -0.83 -7.56
CA GLU A 298 13.69 -0.52 -7.64
C GLU A 298 13.99 0.75 -8.46
N PRO A 299 13.41 0.94 -9.66
CA PRO A 299 13.66 2.16 -10.43
C PRO A 299 13.26 3.45 -9.68
N LEU A 300 12.17 3.42 -8.94
CA LEU A 300 11.72 4.57 -8.16
C LEU A 300 12.64 4.84 -6.97
N PHE A 301 12.97 3.81 -6.19
CA PHE A 301 13.78 3.97 -4.98
C PHE A 301 15.24 4.27 -5.28
N VAL A 302 15.77 3.85 -6.41
CA VAL A 302 17.08 4.28 -6.89
C VAL A 302 17.12 5.81 -7.04
N GLU A 303 16.12 6.39 -7.67
CA GLU A 303 16.04 7.85 -7.85
C GLU A 303 15.74 8.60 -6.55
N TRP A 304 14.88 8.03 -5.70
CA TRP A 304 14.65 8.59 -4.37
C TRP A 304 15.95 8.63 -3.54
N SER A 305 16.76 7.57 -3.62
CA SER A 305 18.05 7.50 -2.94
C SER A 305 19.06 8.50 -3.47
N ARG A 306 19.01 8.82 -4.76
CA ARG A 306 19.82 9.92 -5.34
C ARG A 306 19.40 11.26 -4.75
N PHE A 307 18.11 11.48 -4.60
CA PHE A 307 17.57 12.71 -4.03
C PHE A 307 17.83 12.82 -2.52
N SER A 308 17.55 11.78 -1.79
CA SER A 308 17.68 11.69 -0.32
C SER A 308 18.69 10.60 0.03
N ASP A 309 19.97 10.93 -0.06
CA ASP A 309 21.09 10.02 0.21
C ASP A 309 21.32 9.96 1.72
N THR A 310 20.57 9.10 2.39
CA THR A 310 20.53 9.00 3.85
C THR A 310 20.60 7.54 4.31
N ARG A 311 20.74 7.37 5.63
CA ARG A 311 20.69 6.05 6.26
C ARG A 311 19.36 5.33 5.95
N LEU A 312 18.23 6.05 5.97
CA LEU A 312 16.92 5.46 5.65
C LEU A 312 16.90 4.92 4.22
N SER A 313 17.38 5.70 3.25
CA SER A 313 17.45 5.26 1.85
C SER A 313 18.31 4.00 1.70
N MET A 314 19.45 3.94 2.37
CA MET A 314 20.31 2.75 2.36
C MET A 314 19.60 1.54 3.00
N THR A 315 18.88 1.74 4.08
CA THR A 315 18.11 0.70 4.75
C THR A 315 17.02 0.14 3.85
N MET A 316 16.27 1.02 3.18
CA MET A 316 15.22 0.62 2.24
C MET A 316 15.76 -0.19 1.07
N MET A 317 16.85 0.27 0.46
CA MET A 317 17.48 -0.43 -0.66
C MET A 317 18.08 -1.78 -0.22
N SER A 318 18.63 -1.86 0.98
CA SER A 318 19.14 -3.10 1.57
C SER A 318 18.01 -4.13 1.76
N HIS A 319 16.89 -3.70 2.35
CA HIS A 319 15.71 -4.58 2.50
C HIS A 319 15.17 -5.04 1.15
N LEU A 320 15.10 -4.14 0.17
CA LEU A 320 14.64 -4.49 -1.16
C LEU A 320 15.49 -5.60 -1.79
N SER A 321 16.81 -5.47 -1.71
CA SER A 321 17.75 -6.48 -2.22
C SER A 321 17.59 -7.82 -1.50
N LEU A 322 17.55 -7.81 -0.17
CA LEU A 322 17.41 -9.01 0.65
C LEU A 322 16.05 -9.70 0.43
N ASN A 323 14.99 -8.92 0.33
CA ASN A 323 13.64 -9.46 0.13
C ASN A 323 13.49 -10.07 -1.27
N LYS A 324 14.06 -9.44 -2.28
CA LYS A 324 14.10 -9.99 -3.63
C LYS A 324 14.83 -11.33 -3.67
N GLN A 325 15.97 -11.41 -2.99
CA GLN A 325 16.72 -12.66 -2.85
C GLN A 325 15.91 -13.72 -2.11
N GLY A 326 15.21 -13.36 -1.03
CA GLY A 326 14.35 -14.26 -0.28
C GLY A 326 13.25 -14.88 -1.14
N TRP A 327 12.61 -14.10 -2.01
CA TRP A 327 11.59 -14.61 -2.94
C TRP A 327 12.19 -15.50 -4.03
N LYS A 328 13.37 -15.17 -4.55
CA LYS A 328 14.09 -16.01 -5.55
C LYS A 328 14.46 -17.36 -4.98
N GLU A 329 15.00 -17.42 -3.77
CA GLU A 329 15.35 -18.66 -3.08
C GLU A 329 14.12 -19.53 -2.79
N GLY A 330 13.04 -18.92 -2.32
CA GLY A 330 11.78 -19.59 -2.09
C GLY A 330 11.18 -20.19 -3.36
N LYS A 331 11.25 -19.46 -4.48
CA LYS A 331 10.81 -19.91 -5.80
C LYS A 331 11.63 -21.10 -6.27
N ASP A 332 12.96 -21.06 -6.18
CA ASP A 332 13.84 -22.14 -6.60
C ASP A 332 13.58 -23.41 -5.79
N LYS A 333 13.39 -23.31 -4.48
CA LYS A 333 13.03 -24.42 -3.61
C LYS A 333 11.69 -25.04 -3.98
N GLN A 334 10.70 -24.24 -4.33
CA GLN A 334 9.37 -24.71 -4.71
C GLN A 334 9.39 -25.43 -6.04
N GLU A 335 10.12 -24.91 -7.04
CA GLU A 335 10.30 -25.55 -8.34
C GLU A 335 11.02 -26.88 -8.21
N ALA A 336 12.08 -26.96 -7.43
CA ALA A 336 12.80 -28.19 -7.15
C ALA A 336 11.93 -29.26 -6.48
N SER A 337 11.10 -28.87 -5.50
CA SER A 337 10.14 -29.75 -4.83
C SER A 337 9.08 -30.27 -5.78
N SER A 338 8.54 -29.42 -6.65
CA SER A 338 7.53 -29.80 -7.66
C SER A 338 8.12 -30.76 -8.71
N SER A 339 9.35 -30.56 -9.14
CA SER A 339 10.05 -31.46 -10.07
C SER A 339 10.25 -32.84 -9.48
N ARG A 340 10.65 -32.95 -8.21
CA ARG A 340 10.82 -34.22 -7.50
C ARG A 340 9.50 -34.99 -7.38
N VAL A 341 8.42 -34.33 -7.00
CA VAL A 341 7.10 -34.94 -6.90
C VAL A 341 6.62 -35.45 -8.25
N SER A 342 6.82 -34.71 -9.34
CA SER A 342 6.42 -35.13 -10.67
C SER A 342 7.26 -36.32 -11.19
N GLU A 343 8.54 -36.42 -10.85
CA GLU A 343 9.40 -37.56 -11.17
C GLU A 343 8.99 -38.82 -10.38
N GLU A 344 8.69 -38.68 -9.09
CA GLU A 344 8.20 -39.77 -8.28
C GLU A 344 6.84 -40.32 -8.74
N GLN A 345 5.98 -39.45 -9.27
CA GLN A 345 4.68 -39.84 -9.83
C GLN A 345 4.78 -40.47 -11.22
N ARG A 346 5.81 -40.15 -12.00
CA ARG A 346 6.05 -40.69 -13.35
C ARG A 346 6.61 -42.13 -13.30
N THR A 347 7.43 -42.44 -12.32
CA THR A 347 8.12 -43.75 -12.20
C THR A 347 7.17 -44.95 -11.98
N PRO A 348 6.08 -44.89 -11.18
CA PRO A 348 5.14 -45.99 -11.06
C PRO A 348 4.26 -46.19 -12.30
N ALA A 349 3.90 -45.13 -13.01
CA ALA A 349 3.02 -45.19 -14.18
C ALA A 349 3.67 -45.85 -15.39
N THR A 350 4.98 -45.71 -15.57
CA THR A 350 5.75 -46.34 -16.65
C THR A 350 5.98 -47.82 -16.42
N LYS A 351 5.97 -48.33 -15.20
CA LYS A 351 6.09 -49.76 -14.89
C LYS A 351 4.80 -50.52 -15.14
N ASP A 352 3.65 -49.89 -14.96
CA ASP A 352 2.33 -50.51 -15.18
C ASP A 352 1.96 -50.57 -16.67
N SER A 353 2.45 -49.65 -17.51
CA SER A 353 2.17 -49.68 -18.93
C SER A 353 2.93 -50.76 -19.69
N ASN A 354 4.07 -51.27 -19.13
CA ASN A 354 4.87 -52.35 -19.75
C ASN A 354 4.37 -53.77 -19.41
N SER A 355 3.41 -53.90 -18.48
CA SER A 355 2.88 -55.22 -18.08
C SER A 355 1.62 -55.65 -18.85
N LYS A 356 1.10 -54.86 -19.78
CA LYS A 356 -0.16 -55.10 -20.50
C LYS A 356 0.00 -55.41 -22.00
N VAL A 357 1.16 -55.75 -22.46
CA VAL A 357 1.31 -56.25 -23.84
C VAL A 357 1.22 -57.78 -23.80
N LEU A 358 0.01 -58.29 -23.79
CA LEU A 358 -0.24 -59.70 -24.13
C LEU A 358 -0.42 -59.77 -25.65
N PRO A 359 0.31 -60.63 -26.33
CA PRO A 359 0.08 -60.85 -27.75
C PRO A 359 -1.25 -61.58 -27.90
N GLN A 360 -2.22 -60.96 -28.50
CA GLN A 360 -3.38 -61.69 -28.97
C GLN A 360 -2.97 -62.51 -30.17
N GLY A 361 -2.93 -63.78 -29.94
CA GLY A 361 -2.71 -64.74 -31.01
C GLY A 361 -3.84 -64.64 -32.04
N SER A 362 -3.41 -64.49 -33.25
CA SER A 362 -4.23 -64.66 -34.43
C SER A 362 -4.87 -66.02 -34.43
N LYS A 363 -6.18 -66.12 -34.46
CA LYS A 363 -6.86 -67.30 -34.99
C LYS A 363 -7.56 -66.89 -36.26
N GLY A 364 -6.91 -67.24 -37.36
CA GLY A 364 -7.60 -67.33 -38.59
C GLY A 364 -8.50 -68.55 -38.65
N SER A 365 -9.59 -68.40 -39.26
CA SER A 365 -10.22 -69.27 -40.22
C SER A 365 -11.47 -68.60 -40.72
#